data_614c7bc2d26bee2fc36d79d1a7efb89d
#
_entry.id   614c7bc2d26bee2fc36d79d1a7efb89d
#
_cell.length_a   1.000
_cell.length_b   1.000
_cell.length_c   1.000
_cell.angle_alpha   90.00
_cell.angle_beta   90.00
_cell.angle_gamma   90.00
#
_symmetry.space_group_name_H-M   'P 1'
#
loop_
_entity.id
_entity.type
_entity.pdbx_description
1 polymer ?
#
loop_
_entity_poly.entity_id
_entity_poly.type
_entity_poly.pdbx_seq_one_letter_code
_entity_poly.pdbx_strand_id
1 'polypeptide(L)'
;MASSNAPSNVLSQLWRNKESRGVIIQIFTMVIVFGLLAVIARNVVINLEAVGKEFSFDFLFWPAGYDIGFSPFIEYTNKSTHFMSGVVGLLNTLLIAFWGCILATILGFVIGIMRLSSNWLVSRVSYVFVEFVRNVPVLIHILAIYAIVVTILPSTKQAISLGGDLFFLSNRGFYIPAPIFESGAGWVGIVLLISIGLVIAFKRRAKRIQDNTGRIYPVFWISLAILTVLPSLALVAMDTPISWDIPALKGFNFQGGMAVKPEFIALWLGLSYYTAAFIAEIV
;
A
#
# COMPACT_ATOMS: atom_id res chain seq x y z
N MET A 1 25.12 -65.84 -27.26
CA MET A 1 25.02 -65.04 -26.02
C MET A 1 23.83 -64.09 -26.14
N ALA A 2 22.71 -64.48 -25.57
CA ALA A 2 21.48 -63.71 -25.59
C ALA A 2 21.50 -62.71 -24.39
N SER A 3 21.54 -61.40 -24.69
CA SER A 3 21.40 -60.39 -23.65
C SER A 3 19.95 -60.34 -23.16
N SER A 4 19.72 -60.77 -21.94
CA SER A 4 18.41 -60.64 -21.25
C SER A 4 18.13 -59.18 -21.00
N ASN A 5 17.31 -58.58 -21.85
CA ASN A 5 16.66 -57.30 -21.56
C ASN A 5 15.59 -57.51 -20.45
N ALA A 6 16.00 -57.41 -19.20
CA ALA A 6 15.06 -57.33 -18.10
C ALA A 6 14.26 -56.02 -18.26
N PRO A 7 12.92 -56.04 -18.13
CA PRO A 7 12.10 -54.84 -18.25
C PRO A 7 12.52 -53.85 -17.15
N SER A 8 13.14 -52.75 -17.55
CA SER A 8 13.49 -51.68 -16.63
C SER A 8 12.22 -51.14 -16.01
N ASN A 9 12.05 -51.38 -14.70
CA ASN A 9 10.88 -50.91 -13.94
C ASN A 9 10.66 -49.41 -14.21
N VAL A 10 9.45 -49.04 -14.64
CA VAL A 10 9.04 -47.65 -14.91
C VAL A 10 9.42 -46.71 -13.77
N LEU A 11 9.32 -47.19 -12.53
CA LEU A 11 9.76 -46.45 -11.33
C LEU A 11 11.25 -46.14 -11.33
N SER A 12 12.11 -47.08 -11.78
CA SER A 12 13.56 -46.83 -11.82
C SER A 12 13.96 -45.82 -12.91
N GLN A 13 13.20 -45.76 -14.00
CA GLN A 13 13.39 -44.76 -15.06
C GLN A 13 12.96 -43.36 -14.60
N LEU A 14 11.82 -43.25 -13.87
CA LEU A 14 11.35 -41.98 -13.31
C LEU A 14 12.33 -41.39 -12.28
N TRP A 15 12.99 -42.24 -11.45
CA TRP A 15 14.01 -41.79 -10.49
C TRP A 15 15.34 -41.41 -11.13
N ARG A 16 15.69 -42.00 -12.27
CA ARG A 16 16.93 -41.70 -13.01
C ARG A 16 16.85 -40.37 -13.77
N ASN A 17 15.65 -40.00 -14.22
CA ASN A 17 15.46 -38.73 -14.92
C ASN A 17 15.36 -37.59 -13.89
N LYS A 18 16.27 -36.59 -14.01
CA LYS A 18 16.36 -35.44 -13.09
C LYS A 18 15.06 -34.62 -13.02
N GLU A 19 14.40 -34.43 -14.18
CA GLU A 19 13.15 -33.67 -14.28
C GLU A 19 11.99 -34.41 -13.61
N SER A 20 11.81 -35.70 -13.93
CA SER A 20 10.73 -36.53 -13.31
C SER A 20 10.91 -36.63 -11.81
N ARG A 21 12.12 -36.82 -11.31
CA ARG A 21 12.44 -36.83 -9.88
C ARG A 21 12.08 -35.49 -9.22
N GLY A 22 12.39 -34.34 -9.87
CA GLY A 22 12.03 -33.01 -9.38
C GLY A 22 10.51 -32.86 -9.21
N VAL A 23 9.75 -33.26 -10.22
CA VAL A 23 8.27 -33.22 -10.18
C VAL A 23 7.71 -34.14 -9.10
N ILE A 24 8.24 -35.35 -8.94
CA ILE A 24 7.79 -36.29 -7.90
C ILE A 24 8.04 -35.72 -6.51
N ILE A 25 9.24 -35.13 -6.26
CA ILE A 25 9.55 -34.50 -4.97
C ILE A 25 8.63 -33.30 -4.72
N GLN A 26 8.35 -32.47 -5.72
CA GLN A 26 7.44 -31.36 -5.59
C GLN A 26 6.02 -31.80 -5.22
N ILE A 27 5.47 -32.78 -5.94
CA ILE A 27 4.13 -33.33 -5.66
C ILE A 27 4.09 -33.93 -4.24
N PHE A 28 5.10 -34.71 -3.86
CA PHE A 28 5.18 -35.30 -2.53
C PHE A 28 5.23 -34.23 -1.43
N THR A 29 6.06 -33.19 -1.63
CA THR A 29 6.14 -32.06 -0.70
C THR A 29 4.81 -31.33 -0.61
N MET A 30 4.14 -31.07 -1.75
CA MET A 30 2.81 -30.46 -1.75
C MET A 30 1.78 -31.30 -0.99
N VAL A 31 1.76 -32.62 -1.20
CA VAL A 31 0.84 -33.52 -0.49
C VAL A 31 1.09 -33.48 1.02
N ILE A 32 2.36 -33.48 1.46
CA ILE A 32 2.70 -33.35 2.88
C ILE A 32 2.23 -32.00 3.43
N VAL A 33 2.53 -30.91 2.74
CA VAL A 33 2.14 -29.57 3.20
C VAL A 33 0.62 -29.43 3.30
N PHE A 34 -0.11 -29.83 2.25
CA PHE A 34 -1.58 -29.79 2.28
C PHE A 34 -2.17 -30.77 3.31
N GLY A 35 -1.57 -31.95 3.49
CA GLY A 35 -1.96 -32.88 4.52
C GLY A 35 -1.80 -32.31 5.93
N LEU A 36 -0.67 -31.66 6.22
CA LEU A 36 -0.44 -30.96 7.48
C LEU A 36 -1.44 -29.83 7.70
N LEU A 37 -1.67 -29.01 6.66
CA LEU A 37 -2.65 -27.92 6.73
C LEU A 37 -4.06 -28.46 7.01
N ALA A 38 -4.45 -29.58 6.37
CA ALA A 38 -5.75 -30.20 6.61
C ALA A 38 -5.88 -30.74 8.05
N VAL A 39 -4.82 -31.34 8.61
CA VAL A 39 -4.80 -31.80 10.00
C VAL A 39 -4.91 -30.60 10.96
N ILE A 40 -4.17 -29.51 10.70
CA ILE A 40 -4.24 -28.30 11.51
C ILE A 40 -5.67 -27.71 11.46
N ALA A 41 -6.23 -27.55 10.26
CA ALA A 41 -7.58 -27.03 10.09
C ALA A 41 -8.62 -27.86 10.81
N ARG A 42 -8.54 -29.20 10.70
CA ARG A 42 -9.41 -30.12 11.43
C ARG A 42 -9.28 -29.94 12.95
N ASN A 43 -8.06 -29.87 13.46
CA ASN A 43 -7.83 -29.68 14.89
C ASN A 43 -8.37 -28.35 15.39
N VAL A 44 -8.26 -27.28 14.58
CA VAL A 44 -8.86 -25.97 14.91
C VAL A 44 -10.38 -26.09 15.04
N VAL A 45 -11.05 -26.72 14.07
CA VAL A 45 -12.50 -26.91 14.12
C VAL A 45 -12.92 -27.71 15.37
N ILE A 46 -12.28 -28.87 15.61
CA ILE A 46 -12.59 -29.73 16.77
C ILE A 46 -12.38 -28.96 18.10
N ASN A 47 -11.28 -28.21 18.22
CA ASN A 47 -11.00 -27.48 19.45
C ASN A 47 -11.96 -26.29 19.65
N LEU A 48 -12.41 -25.63 18.58
CA LEU A 48 -13.44 -24.59 18.66
C LEU A 48 -14.78 -25.17 19.11
N GLU A 49 -15.20 -26.28 18.53
CA GLU A 49 -16.42 -26.97 18.92
C GLU A 49 -16.38 -27.41 20.41
N ALA A 50 -15.21 -27.90 20.87
CA ALA A 50 -15.03 -28.31 22.27
C ALA A 50 -15.19 -27.14 23.27
N VAL A 51 -14.96 -25.90 22.86
CA VAL A 51 -15.18 -24.69 23.66
C VAL A 51 -16.52 -24.01 23.34
N GLY A 52 -17.43 -24.71 22.63
CA GLY A 52 -18.76 -24.22 22.29
C GLY A 52 -18.78 -23.10 21.24
N LYS A 53 -17.74 -23.02 20.41
CA LYS A 53 -17.63 -22.06 19.29
C LYS A 53 -17.71 -22.81 17.97
N GLU A 54 -18.65 -22.43 17.14
CA GLU A 54 -18.71 -22.94 15.76
C GLU A 54 -17.73 -22.17 14.86
N PHE A 55 -17.07 -22.89 13.96
CA PHE A 55 -16.26 -22.28 12.92
C PHE A 55 -17.20 -21.74 11.83
N SER A 56 -17.44 -20.45 11.85
CA SER A 56 -18.29 -19.75 10.89
C SER A 56 -17.66 -18.43 10.49
N PHE A 57 -17.97 -17.98 9.29
CA PHE A 57 -17.63 -16.64 8.82
C PHE A 57 -18.78 -15.63 8.99
N ASP A 58 -19.88 -16.02 9.63
CA ASP A 58 -21.06 -15.17 9.82
C ASP A 58 -20.73 -13.92 10.65
N PHE A 59 -19.76 -14.02 11.57
CA PHE A 59 -19.29 -12.88 12.35
C PHE A 59 -18.81 -11.73 11.48
N LEU A 60 -18.36 -11.97 10.23
CA LEU A 60 -17.93 -10.92 9.31
C LEU A 60 -19.04 -9.91 9.04
N PHE A 61 -20.30 -10.34 9.11
CA PHE A 61 -21.47 -9.51 8.86
C PHE A 61 -22.10 -8.93 10.14
N TRP A 62 -21.53 -9.27 11.30
CA TRP A 62 -21.97 -8.69 12.58
C TRP A 62 -21.32 -7.33 12.81
N PRO A 63 -21.99 -6.45 13.60
CA PRO A 63 -21.42 -5.16 13.98
C PRO A 63 -20.06 -5.34 14.68
N ALA A 64 -19.07 -4.56 14.27
CA ALA A 64 -17.71 -4.66 14.80
C ALA A 64 -17.60 -4.18 16.26
N GLY A 65 -18.40 -3.20 16.65
CA GLY A 65 -18.44 -2.67 18.01
C GLY A 65 -17.27 -1.74 18.37
N TYR A 66 -16.36 -1.44 17.43
CA TYR A 66 -15.24 -0.53 17.62
C TYR A 66 -15.11 0.44 16.44
N ASP A 67 -14.46 1.58 16.67
CA ASP A 67 -14.18 2.58 15.65
C ASP A 67 -12.76 2.44 15.09
N ILE A 68 -12.60 2.79 13.79
CA ILE A 68 -11.31 2.96 13.15
C ILE A 68 -11.08 4.47 12.99
N GLY A 69 -10.06 4.99 13.68
CA GLY A 69 -9.82 6.43 13.77
C GLY A 69 -9.43 7.13 12.48
N PHE A 70 -9.17 6.38 11.40
CA PHE A 70 -8.82 6.91 10.08
C PHE A 70 -9.44 6.04 8.99
N SER A 71 -10.43 6.58 8.29
CA SER A 71 -11.15 5.90 7.20
C SER A 71 -11.51 6.89 6.09
N PRO A 72 -10.49 7.34 5.30
CA PRO A 72 -10.67 8.46 4.36
C PRO A 72 -11.52 8.12 3.13
N PHE A 73 -11.73 6.84 2.83
CA PHE A 73 -12.42 6.41 1.61
C PHE A 73 -13.84 5.88 1.86
N ILE A 74 -14.12 5.43 3.08
CA ILE A 74 -15.39 4.79 3.42
C ILE A 74 -15.81 5.32 4.79
N GLU A 75 -17.06 5.73 4.90
CA GLU A 75 -17.65 6.08 6.17
C GLU A 75 -17.75 4.82 7.05
N TYR A 76 -17.04 4.82 8.17
CA TYR A 76 -16.97 3.71 9.11
C TYR A 76 -17.37 4.17 10.51
N THR A 77 -18.22 3.38 11.15
CA THR A 77 -18.67 3.59 12.52
C THR A 77 -18.64 2.27 13.30
N ASN A 78 -18.79 2.32 14.62
CA ASN A 78 -18.87 1.14 15.47
C ASN A 78 -20.06 0.19 15.14
N LYS A 79 -21.02 0.65 14.32
CA LYS A 79 -22.14 -0.16 13.82
C LYS A 79 -21.81 -0.87 12.50
N SER A 80 -20.71 -0.50 11.87
CA SER A 80 -20.25 -1.15 10.64
C SER A 80 -19.82 -2.59 10.93
N THR A 81 -19.86 -3.44 9.91
CA THR A 81 -19.55 -4.87 10.06
C THR A 81 -18.04 -5.13 10.16
N HIS A 82 -17.66 -6.29 10.71
CA HIS A 82 -16.26 -6.73 10.71
C HIS A 82 -15.68 -6.83 9.29
N PHE A 83 -16.49 -7.22 8.30
CA PHE A 83 -16.07 -7.20 6.89
C PHE A 83 -15.69 -5.80 6.43
N MET A 84 -16.51 -4.80 6.75
CA MET A 84 -16.21 -3.40 6.41
C MET A 84 -14.95 -2.91 7.12
N SER A 85 -14.72 -3.31 8.37
CA SER A 85 -13.45 -3.07 9.08
C SER A 85 -12.24 -3.61 8.31
N GLY A 86 -12.35 -4.84 7.79
CA GLY A 86 -11.31 -5.45 6.94
C GLY A 86 -11.07 -4.65 5.67
N VAL A 87 -12.13 -4.19 5.01
CA VAL A 87 -12.03 -3.34 3.80
C VAL A 87 -11.34 -2.01 4.11
N VAL A 88 -11.71 -1.33 5.20
CA VAL A 88 -11.04 -0.09 5.63
C VAL A 88 -9.58 -0.34 5.94
N GLY A 89 -9.23 -1.44 6.63
CA GLY A 89 -7.85 -1.83 6.90
C GLY A 89 -7.05 -2.06 5.62
N LEU A 90 -7.63 -2.74 4.63
CA LEU A 90 -7.01 -2.95 3.32
C LEU A 90 -6.76 -1.64 2.59
N LEU A 91 -7.76 -0.74 2.54
CA LEU A 91 -7.62 0.56 1.89
C LEU A 91 -6.55 1.43 2.56
N ASN A 92 -6.50 1.45 3.89
CA ASN A 92 -5.46 2.16 4.64
C ASN A 92 -4.07 1.58 4.36
N THR A 93 -3.95 0.24 4.25
CA THR A 93 -2.70 -0.42 3.89
C THR A 93 -2.25 -0.04 2.47
N LEU A 94 -3.16 -0.03 1.51
CA LEU A 94 -2.86 0.39 0.13
C LEU A 94 -2.47 1.87 0.06
N LEU A 95 -3.11 2.73 0.84
CA LEU A 95 -2.78 4.15 0.93
C LEU A 95 -1.36 4.38 1.47
N ILE A 96 -1.02 3.69 2.59
CA ILE A 96 0.34 3.74 3.17
C ILE A 96 1.35 3.19 2.18
N ALA A 97 1.06 2.06 1.53
CA ALA A 97 1.96 1.44 0.56
C ALA A 97 2.21 2.38 -0.63
N PHE A 98 1.17 2.99 -1.20
CA PHE A 98 1.30 3.90 -2.32
C PHE A 98 2.19 5.11 -2.00
N TRP A 99 1.85 5.87 -0.96
CA TRP A 99 2.61 7.04 -0.56
C TRP A 99 3.96 6.67 0.05
N GLY A 100 4.04 5.53 0.73
CA GLY A 100 5.27 4.99 1.29
C GLY A 100 6.28 4.61 0.21
N CYS A 101 5.86 3.94 -0.85
CA CYS A 101 6.74 3.60 -1.98
C CYS A 101 7.29 4.85 -2.68
N ILE A 102 6.45 5.88 -2.88
CA ILE A 102 6.91 7.14 -3.49
C ILE A 102 7.97 7.80 -2.61
N LEU A 103 7.68 7.98 -1.32
CA LEU A 103 8.59 8.64 -0.39
C LEU A 103 9.87 7.83 -0.20
N ALA A 104 9.77 6.50 -0.04
CA ALA A 104 10.91 5.61 0.11
C ALA A 104 11.83 5.63 -1.13
N THR A 105 11.24 5.68 -2.33
CA THR A 105 12.01 5.77 -3.56
C THR A 105 12.79 7.09 -3.64
N ILE A 106 12.11 8.21 -3.40
CA ILE A 106 12.75 9.53 -3.44
C ILE A 106 13.89 9.61 -2.41
N LEU A 107 13.61 9.27 -1.15
CA LEU A 107 14.61 9.31 -0.08
C LEU A 107 15.75 8.32 -0.35
N GLY A 108 15.42 7.10 -0.80
CA GLY A 108 16.41 6.07 -1.08
C GLY A 108 17.38 6.46 -2.19
N PHE A 109 16.88 7.05 -3.28
CA PHE A 109 17.75 7.57 -4.34
C PHE A 109 18.62 8.73 -3.84
N VAL A 110 18.05 9.68 -3.12
CA VAL A 110 18.81 10.82 -2.57
C VAL A 110 19.93 10.31 -1.65
N ILE A 111 19.61 9.44 -0.70
CA ILE A 111 20.58 8.90 0.25
C ILE A 111 21.62 8.01 -0.48
N GLY A 112 21.21 7.22 -1.47
CA GLY A 112 22.11 6.41 -2.29
C GLY A 112 23.12 7.27 -3.04
N ILE A 113 22.68 8.33 -3.70
CA ILE A 113 23.57 9.29 -4.37
C ILE A 113 24.49 9.97 -3.35
N MET A 114 24.00 10.35 -2.17
CA MET A 114 24.83 10.92 -1.09
C MET A 114 25.92 9.96 -0.63
N ARG A 115 25.66 8.63 -0.58
CA ARG A 115 26.68 7.62 -0.25
C ARG A 115 27.81 7.57 -1.28
N LEU A 116 27.50 7.82 -2.56
CA LEU A 116 28.47 7.84 -3.66
C LEU A 116 29.20 9.19 -3.81
N SER A 117 28.89 10.18 -2.95
CA SER A 117 29.49 11.50 -3.02
C SER A 117 31.01 11.44 -2.81
N SER A 118 31.75 12.24 -3.57
CA SER A 118 33.19 12.48 -3.37
C SER A 118 33.50 13.23 -2.08
N ASN A 119 32.52 13.91 -1.48
CA ASN A 119 32.64 14.55 -0.20
C ASN A 119 32.60 13.48 0.91
N TRP A 120 33.75 13.29 1.60
CA TRP A 120 33.91 12.28 2.65
C TRP A 120 32.85 12.38 3.76
N LEU A 121 32.49 13.60 4.20
CA LEU A 121 31.53 13.80 5.28
C LEU A 121 30.12 13.33 4.86
N VAL A 122 29.67 13.75 3.66
CA VAL A 122 28.36 13.38 3.13
C VAL A 122 28.25 11.87 2.96
N SER A 123 29.27 11.26 2.34
CA SER A 123 29.30 9.82 2.15
C SER A 123 29.29 9.06 3.49
N ARG A 124 30.09 9.52 4.49
CA ARG A 124 30.18 8.84 5.78
C ARG A 124 28.91 8.95 6.60
N VAL A 125 28.30 10.14 6.66
CA VAL A 125 27.01 10.34 7.36
C VAL A 125 25.91 9.48 6.76
N SER A 126 25.80 9.45 5.42
CA SER A 126 24.81 8.64 4.73
C SER A 126 25.04 7.14 4.96
N TYR A 127 26.30 6.69 4.96
CA TYR A 127 26.65 5.30 5.28
C TYR A 127 26.19 4.92 6.69
N VAL A 128 26.57 5.72 7.71
CA VAL A 128 26.20 5.46 9.11
C VAL A 128 24.69 5.46 9.28
N PHE A 129 23.99 6.39 8.62
CA PHE A 129 22.53 6.42 8.64
C PHE A 129 21.91 5.12 8.11
N VAL A 130 22.33 4.66 6.93
CA VAL A 130 21.83 3.43 6.32
C VAL A 130 22.09 2.21 7.21
N GLU A 131 23.31 2.09 7.73
CA GLU A 131 23.67 0.99 8.64
C GLU A 131 22.84 1.01 9.92
N PHE A 132 22.64 2.18 10.52
CA PHE A 132 21.82 2.32 11.73
C PHE A 132 20.37 1.90 11.46
N VAL A 133 19.76 2.41 10.38
CA VAL A 133 18.35 2.14 10.06
C VAL A 133 18.12 0.67 9.77
N ARG A 134 19.02 0.02 9.05
CA ARG A 134 18.91 -1.41 8.70
C ARG A 134 19.11 -2.35 9.88
N ASN A 135 19.97 -2.00 10.82
CA ASN A 135 20.29 -2.84 11.98
C ASN A 135 19.28 -2.74 13.12
N VAL A 136 18.41 -1.74 13.11
CA VAL A 136 17.34 -1.58 14.10
C VAL A 136 16.03 -2.10 13.52
N PRO A 137 15.26 -2.93 14.26
CA PRO A 137 13.95 -3.41 13.80
C PRO A 137 13.00 -2.26 13.46
N VAL A 138 12.28 -2.37 12.32
CA VAL A 138 11.37 -1.33 11.83
C VAL A 138 10.33 -0.89 12.87
N LEU A 139 9.87 -1.81 13.71
CA LEU A 139 8.90 -1.50 14.76
C LEU A 139 9.41 -0.44 15.73
N ILE A 140 10.71 -0.50 16.09
CA ILE A 140 11.33 0.49 17.01
C ILE A 140 11.31 1.88 16.36
N HIS A 141 11.59 1.96 15.07
CA HIS A 141 11.52 3.22 14.32
C HIS A 141 10.10 3.80 14.31
N ILE A 142 9.10 2.96 14.04
CA ILE A 142 7.69 3.38 14.05
C ILE A 142 7.28 3.89 15.43
N LEU A 143 7.63 3.15 16.50
CA LEU A 143 7.33 3.55 17.87
C LEU A 143 8.06 4.84 18.27
N ALA A 144 9.31 5.02 17.84
CA ALA A 144 10.07 6.25 18.11
C ALA A 144 9.42 7.46 17.42
N ILE A 145 9.02 7.34 16.14
CA ILE A 145 8.32 8.42 15.42
C ILE A 145 6.97 8.71 16.09
N TYR A 146 6.22 7.67 16.45
CA TYR A 146 4.95 7.84 17.17
C TYR A 146 5.14 8.60 18.48
N ALA A 147 6.13 8.20 19.28
CA ALA A 147 6.45 8.89 20.52
C ALA A 147 6.82 10.37 20.28
N ILE A 148 7.62 10.67 19.25
CA ILE A 148 7.98 12.04 18.87
C ILE A 148 6.72 12.84 18.53
N VAL A 149 5.84 12.30 17.68
CA VAL A 149 4.61 12.99 17.27
C VAL A 149 3.71 13.29 18.47
N VAL A 150 3.52 12.34 19.38
CA VAL A 150 2.60 12.50 20.50
C VAL A 150 3.16 13.35 21.62
N THR A 151 4.49 13.35 21.83
CA THR A 151 5.11 14.04 23.00
C THR A 151 5.73 15.40 22.65
N ILE A 152 6.29 15.54 21.46
CA ILE A 152 7.03 16.77 21.08
C ILE A 152 6.12 17.77 20.38
N LEU A 153 5.15 17.31 19.57
CA LEU A 153 4.25 18.23 18.90
C LEU A 153 3.32 18.93 19.90
N PRO A 154 2.97 20.20 19.61
CA PRO A 154 2.13 20.98 20.51
C PRO A 154 0.71 20.41 20.62
N SER A 155 0.02 20.77 21.69
CA SER A 155 -1.38 20.43 21.90
C SER A 155 -2.27 21.03 20.80
N THR A 156 -3.49 20.50 20.64
CA THR A 156 -4.45 20.95 19.61
C THR A 156 -4.72 22.46 19.66
N LYS A 157 -4.75 23.07 20.86
CA LYS A 157 -4.94 24.52 21.00
C LYS A 157 -3.77 25.37 20.52
N GLN A 158 -2.58 24.79 20.50
CA GLN A 158 -1.33 25.43 20.10
C GLN A 158 -0.80 24.82 18.80
N ALA A 159 -1.67 24.16 18.02
CA ALA A 159 -1.28 23.50 16.80
C ALA A 159 -0.51 24.43 15.86
N ILE A 160 0.50 23.86 15.21
CA ILE A 160 1.28 24.60 14.20
C ILE A 160 0.40 24.77 12.97
N SER A 161 0.08 26.03 12.64
CA SER A 161 -0.63 26.37 11.42
C SER A 161 0.34 26.46 10.25
N LEU A 162 -0.04 25.89 9.12
CA LEU A 162 0.71 25.88 7.88
C LEU A 162 -0.21 26.29 6.72
N GLY A 163 0.36 26.99 5.72
CA GLY A 163 -0.37 27.33 4.50
C GLY A 163 -1.54 28.30 4.71
N GLY A 164 -1.41 29.27 5.64
CA GLY A 164 -2.48 30.25 5.87
C GLY A 164 -3.73 29.65 6.52
N ASP A 165 -3.54 28.88 7.56
CA ASP A 165 -4.61 28.18 8.33
C ASP A 165 -5.39 27.12 7.55
N LEU A 166 -4.77 26.52 6.52
CA LEU A 166 -5.34 25.41 5.79
C LEU A 166 -4.97 24.05 6.43
N PHE A 167 -3.78 23.97 7.02
CA PHE A 167 -3.25 22.73 7.59
C PHE A 167 -2.83 22.97 9.04
N PHE A 168 -3.07 21.99 9.90
CA PHE A 168 -2.70 22.09 11.31
C PHE A 168 -1.99 20.84 11.78
N LEU A 169 -0.85 20.99 12.43
CA LEU A 169 -0.06 19.90 13.00
C LEU A 169 -0.08 19.99 14.53
N SER A 170 -0.48 18.91 15.16
CA SER A 170 -0.56 18.78 16.63
C SER A 170 -0.20 17.38 17.08
N ASN A 171 -0.10 17.18 18.40
CA ASN A 171 0.12 15.87 19.01
C ASN A 171 -1.04 14.88 18.80
N ARG A 172 -2.19 15.33 18.29
CA ARG A 172 -3.33 14.48 17.90
C ARG A 172 -3.37 14.13 16.42
N GLY A 173 -2.39 14.62 15.62
CA GLY A 173 -2.26 14.32 14.22
C GLY A 173 -2.13 15.55 13.35
N PHE A 174 -2.22 15.32 12.05
CA PHE A 174 -2.17 16.32 11.00
C PHE A 174 -3.57 16.53 10.41
N TYR A 175 -4.07 17.74 10.50
CA TYR A 175 -5.39 18.11 9.98
C TYR A 175 -5.22 18.77 8.64
N ILE A 176 -5.96 18.28 7.66
CA ILE A 176 -5.90 18.74 6.25
C ILE A 176 -7.32 19.03 5.75
N PRO A 177 -7.49 19.94 4.76
CA PRO A 177 -8.76 20.12 4.09
C PRO A 177 -9.28 18.80 3.50
N ALA A 178 -10.56 18.49 3.72
CA ALA A 178 -11.21 17.32 3.13
C ALA A 178 -12.00 17.74 1.88
N PRO A 179 -11.89 17.02 0.75
CA PRO A 179 -12.72 17.28 -0.40
C PRO A 179 -14.16 16.82 -0.12
N ILE A 180 -15.12 17.69 -0.32
CA ILE A 180 -16.54 17.36 -0.36
C ILE A 180 -16.95 17.21 -1.82
N PHE A 181 -17.40 16.01 -2.19
CA PHE A 181 -17.84 15.74 -3.55
C PHE A 181 -19.33 16.12 -3.69
N GLU A 182 -19.59 17.17 -4.46
CA GLU A 182 -20.93 17.66 -4.74
C GLU A 182 -21.59 16.90 -5.90
N SER A 183 -22.85 17.24 -6.17
CA SER A 183 -23.58 16.67 -7.29
C SER A 183 -22.84 16.96 -8.61
N GLY A 184 -22.51 15.91 -9.37
CA GLY A 184 -21.69 16.03 -10.60
C GLY A 184 -20.26 15.48 -10.47
N ALA A 185 -19.69 15.36 -9.26
CA ALA A 185 -18.35 14.80 -9.07
C ALA A 185 -18.24 13.36 -9.60
N GLY A 186 -19.32 12.58 -9.52
CA GLY A 186 -19.35 11.23 -10.10
C GLY A 186 -19.09 11.21 -11.60
N TRP A 187 -19.55 12.20 -12.35
CA TRP A 187 -19.29 12.30 -13.79
C TRP A 187 -17.82 12.58 -14.07
N VAL A 188 -17.16 13.40 -13.25
CA VAL A 188 -15.71 13.63 -13.37
C VAL A 188 -14.95 12.32 -13.15
N GLY A 189 -15.35 11.52 -12.16
CA GLY A 189 -14.82 10.18 -11.93
C GLY A 189 -14.99 9.25 -13.14
N ILE A 190 -16.17 9.24 -13.76
CA ILE A 190 -16.44 8.46 -14.97
C ILE A 190 -15.53 8.92 -16.13
N VAL A 191 -15.40 10.24 -16.36
CA VAL A 191 -14.51 10.78 -17.39
C VAL A 191 -13.05 10.40 -17.12
N LEU A 192 -12.61 10.39 -15.87
CA LEU A 192 -11.27 9.92 -15.51
C LEU A 192 -11.06 8.45 -15.86
N LEU A 193 -12.03 7.58 -15.56
CA LEU A 193 -11.97 6.16 -15.93
C LEU A 193 -11.94 5.96 -17.44
N ILE A 194 -12.75 6.72 -18.19
CA ILE A 194 -12.73 6.74 -19.65
C ILE A 194 -11.37 7.19 -20.17
N SER A 195 -10.78 8.22 -19.58
CA SER A 195 -9.45 8.74 -19.95
C SER A 195 -8.36 7.68 -19.75
N ILE A 196 -8.41 6.92 -18.65
CA ILE A 196 -7.52 5.77 -18.42
C ILE A 196 -7.69 4.71 -19.50
N GLY A 197 -8.94 4.36 -19.83
CA GLY A 197 -9.26 3.42 -20.91
C GLY A 197 -8.70 3.87 -22.27
N LEU A 198 -8.87 5.15 -22.60
CA LEU A 198 -8.34 5.76 -23.82
C LEU A 198 -6.81 5.72 -23.87
N VAL A 199 -6.14 5.99 -22.76
CA VAL A 199 -4.66 5.88 -22.67
C VAL A 199 -4.20 4.45 -22.90
N ILE A 200 -4.86 3.47 -22.31
CA ILE A 200 -4.53 2.04 -22.52
C ILE A 200 -4.73 1.66 -24.00
N ALA A 201 -5.86 2.05 -24.59
CA ALA A 201 -6.16 1.79 -25.99
C ALA A 201 -5.15 2.47 -26.92
N PHE A 202 -4.81 3.74 -26.64
CA PHE A 202 -3.82 4.49 -27.39
C PHE A 202 -2.42 3.85 -27.31
N LYS A 203 -1.95 3.47 -26.10
CA LYS A 203 -0.66 2.78 -25.92
C LYS A 203 -0.59 1.48 -26.74
N ARG A 204 -1.65 0.68 -26.69
CA ARG A 204 -1.74 -0.58 -27.48
C ARG A 204 -1.68 -0.29 -28.99
N ARG A 205 -2.41 0.73 -29.45
CA ARG A 205 -2.41 1.12 -30.87
C ARG A 205 -1.06 1.69 -31.30
N ALA A 206 -0.46 2.58 -30.52
CA ALA A 206 0.85 3.16 -30.79
C ALA A 206 1.94 2.07 -30.90
N LYS A 207 1.94 1.08 -30.02
CA LYS A 207 2.84 -0.06 -30.08
C LYS A 207 2.66 -0.88 -31.35
N ARG A 208 1.41 -1.21 -31.74
CA ARG A 208 1.14 -1.93 -33.01
C ARG A 208 1.63 -1.17 -34.25
N ILE A 209 1.46 0.16 -34.26
CA ILE A 209 1.93 0.99 -35.38
C ILE A 209 3.46 1.00 -35.40
N GLN A 210 4.10 1.12 -34.23
CA GLN A 210 5.55 1.05 -34.13
C GLN A 210 6.10 -0.28 -34.61
N ASP A 211 5.49 -1.40 -34.23
CA ASP A 211 5.89 -2.74 -34.61
C ASP A 211 5.73 -2.98 -36.14
N ASN A 212 4.71 -2.37 -36.78
CA ASN A 212 4.40 -2.56 -38.21
C ASN A 212 5.11 -1.55 -39.14
N THR A 213 5.36 -0.33 -38.68
CA THR A 213 5.80 0.77 -39.55
C THR A 213 7.07 1.45 -39.08
N GLY A 214 7.59 1.10 -37.87
CA GLY A 214 8.75 1.76 -37.24
C GLY A 214 8.44 3.18 -36.73
N ARG A 215 7.20 3.69 -36.86
CA ARG A 215 6.86 5.05 -36.46
C ARG A 215 6.66 5.15 -34.95
N ILE A 216 7.42 6.03 -34.28
CA ILE A 216 7.36 6.25 -32.84
C ILE A 216 6.46 7.46 -32.54
N TYR A 217 5.45 7.27 -31.69
CA TYR A 217 4.61 8.34 -31.16
C TYR A 217 5.12 8.81 -29.79
N PRO A 218 4.95 10.09 -29.43
CA PRO A 218 5.27 10.62 -28.09
C PRO A 218 4.20 10.18 -27.07
N VAL A 219 4.18 8.86 -26.78
CA VAL A 219 3.12 8.20 -25.97
C VAL A 219 2.99 8.83 -24.58
N PHE A 220 4.09 9.25 -23.98
CA PHE A 220 4.08 9.87 -22.65
C PHE A 220 3.26 11.18 -22.66
N TRP A 221 3.57 12.10 -23.55
CA TRP A 221 2.94 13.41 -23.61
C TRP A 221 1.45 13.35 -24.01
N ILE A 222 1.11 12.47 -24.96
CA ILE A 222 -0.28 12.26 -25.37
C ILE A 222 -1.08 11.62 -24.23
N SER A 223 -0.51 10.63 -23.53
CA SER A 223 -1.16 10.02 -22.37
C SER A 223 -1.37 11.01 -21.24
N LEU A 224 -0.37 11.85 -20.97
CA LEU A 224 -0.45 12.91 -19.98
C LEU A 224 -1.55 13.92 -20.36
N ALA A 225 -1.58 14.36 -21.60
CA ALA A 225 -2.62 15.27 -22.09
C ALA A 225 -4.04 14.67 -21.95
N ILE A 226 -4.24 13.41 -22.31
CA ILE A 226 -5.54 12.75 -22.14
C ILE A 226 -5.95 12.70 -20.65
N LEU A 227 -5.03 12.33 -19.75
CA LEU A 227 -5.29 12.19 -18.30
C LEU A 227 -5.48 13.53 -17.59
N THR A 228 -4.98 14.62 -18.14
CA THR A 228 -5.15 15.95 -17.55
C THR A 228 -6.29 16.74 -18.19
N VAL A 229 -6.31 16.84 -19.52
CA VAL A 229 -7.26 17.72 -20.23
C VAL A 229 -8.69 17.22 -20.10
N LEU A 230 -8.96 15.92 -20.32
CA LEU A 230 -10.34 15.41 -20.28
C LEU A 230 -10.97 15.54 -18.89
N PRO A 231 -10.33 15.13 -17.79
CA PRO A 231 -10.89 15.34 -16.45
C PRO A 231 -11.01 16.82 -16.07
N SER A 232 -10.06 17.67 -16.49
CA SER A 232 -10.14 19.12 -16.24
C SER A 232 -11.30 19.78 -16.97
N LEU A 233 -11.56 19.38 -18.20
CA LEU A 233 -12.74 19.84 -18.94
C LEU A 233 -14.04 19.38 -18.27
N ALA A 234 -14.10 18.15 -17.78
CA ALA A 234 -15.24 17.64 -17.01
C ALA A 234 -15.45 18.41 -15.71
N LEU A 235 -14.38 18.74 -14.99
CA LEU A 235 -14.43 19.58 -13.78
C LEU A 235 -15.04 20.95 -14.06
N VAL A 236 -14.58 21.60 -15.11
CA VAL A 236 -15.10 22.92 -15.52
C VAL A 236 -16.56 22.83 -16.01
N ALA A 237 -16.88 21.81 -16.80
CA ALA A 237 -18.24 21.59 -17.32
C ALA A 237 -19.28 21.30 -16.24
N MET A 238 -18.84 20.76 -15.09
CA MET A 238 -19.67 20.46 -13.92
C MET A 238 -19.58 21.55 -12.83
N ASP A 239 -19.11 22.74 -13.19
CA ASP A 239 -18.95 23.89 -12.28
C ASP A 239 -18.08 23.58 -11.05
N THR A 240 -16.97 22.84 -11.27
CA THR A 240 -16.02 22.43 -10.23
C THR A 240 -16.71 21.79 -8.99
N PRO A 241 -17.34 20.59 -9.12
CA PRO A 241 -18.19 20.00 -8.09
C PRO A 241 -17.37 19.42 -6.91
N ILE A 242 -16.37 20.16 -6.45
CA ILE A 242 -15.52 19.82 -5.32
C ILE A 242 -15.37 21.08 -4.46
N SER A 243 -15.98 21.05 -3.29
CA SER A 243 -15.73 22.04 -2.25
C SER A 243 -14.76 21.45 -1.19
N TRP A 244 -14.19 22.34 -0.39
CA TRP A 244 -13.21 21.94 0.62
C TRP A 244 -13.73 22.25 2.00
N ASP A 245 -13.86 21.21 2.82
CA ASP A 245 -14.10 21.36 4.25
C ASP A 245 -12.76 21.62 4.94
N ILE A 246 -12.58 22.88 5.40
CA ILE A 246 -11.32 23.31 6.02
C ILE A 246 -11.39 23.05 7.52
N PRO A 247 -10.37 22.40 8.12
CA PRO A 247 -10.35 22.17 9.56
C PRO A 247 -10.30 23.49 10.32
N ALA A 248 -11.21 23.69 11.26
CA ALA A 248 -11.23 24.86 12.12
C ALA A 248 -11.22 24.46 13.60
N LEU A 249 -10.43 25.16 14.41
CA LEU A 249 -10.37 24.90 15.85
C LEU A 249 -11.68 25.37 16.51
N LYS A 250 -12.47 24.43 17.02
CA LYS A 250 -13.70 24.71 17.78
C LYS A 250 -13.60 24.11 19.19
N GLY A 251 -13.40 24.96 20.17
CA GLY A 251 -13.25 24.55 21.56
C GLY A 251 -11.91 23.82 21.82
N PHE A 252 -11.97 22.51 22.06
CA PHE A 252 -10.80 21.70 22.43
C PHE A 252 -10.26 20.84 21.29
N ASN A 253 -10.94 20.84 20.13
CA ASN A 253 -10.55 20.00 18.99
C ASN A 253 -10.84 20.70 17.66
N PHE A 254 -10.23 20.20 16.57
CA PHE A 254 -10.58 20.62 15.22
C PHE A 254 -11.90 19.97 14.80
N GLN A 255 -12.71 20.73 14.07
CA GLN A 255 -13.92 20.29 13.38
C GLN A 255 -13.76 20.61 11.90
N GLY A 256 -14.33 19.75 11.06
CA GLY A 256 -14.12 19.81 9.61
C GLY A 256 -12.76 19.27 9.19
N GLY A 257 -12.58 19.18 7.88
CA GLY A 257 -11.40 18.59 7.31
C GLY A 257 -11.24 17.09 7.60
N MET A 258 -10.06 16.58 7.31
CA MET A 258 -9.66 15.20 7.59
C MET A 258 -8.48 15.19 8.57
N ALA A 259 -8.60 14.38 9.62
CA ALA A 259 -7.54 14.20 10.62
C ALA A 259 -6.72 12.94 10.31
N VAL A 260 -5.47 13.13 9.88
CA VAL A 260 -4.50 12.04 9.74
C VAL A 260 -3.91 11.75 11.10
N LYS A 261 -4.23 10.60 11.65
CA LYS A 261 -3.85 10.20 13.01
C LYS A 261 -2.35 10.02 13.20
N PRO A 262 -1.81 10.21 14.41
CA PRO A 262 -0.39 10.00 14.72
C PRO A 262 0.12 8.61 14.35
N GLU A 263 -0.71 7.59 14.53
CA GLU A 263 -0.40 6.19 14.20
C GLU A 263 -0.14 6.03 12.70
N PHE A 264 -0.98 6.65 11.87
CA PHE A 264 -0.81 6.62 10.41
C PHE A 264 0.45 7.35 9.97
N ILE A 265 0.72 8.52 10.55
CA ILE A 265 1.94 9.31 10.26
C ILE A 265 3.18 8.51 10.62
N ALA A 266 3.19 7.87 11.80
CA ALA A 266 4.31 7.08 12.28
C ALA A 266 4.57 5.85 11.40
N LEU A 267 3.50 5.14 10.99
CA LEU A 267 3.60 4.02 10.06
C LEU A 267 4.13 4.47 8.70
N TRP A 268 3.53 5.51 8.13
CA TRP A 268 3.93 6.00 6.82
C TRP A 268 5.39 6.47 6.78
N LEU A 269 5.79 7.33 7.71
CA LEU A 269 7.16 7.82 7.78
C LEU A 269 8.14 6.69 8.15
N GLY A 270 7.82 5.89 9.16
CA GLY A 270 8.69 4.81 9.64
C GLY A 270 8.98 3.77 8.57
N LEU A 271 7.95 3.29 7.86
CA LEU A 271 8.12 2.35 6.76
C LEU A 271 8.85 2.98 5.58
N SER A 272 8.56 4.26 5.27
CA SER A 272 9.16 4.94 4.12
C SER A 272 10.68 5.10 4.28
N TYR A 273 11.15 5.66 5.40
CA TYR A 273 12.58 5.88 5.56
C TYR A 273 13.34 4.57 5.85
N TYR A 274 12.70 3.59 6.51
CA TYR A 274 13.26 2.26 6.68
C TYR A 274 13.51 1.60 5.32
N THR A 275 12.50 1.60 4.43
CA THR A 275 12.62 1.07 3.08
C THR A 275 13.62 1.87 2.24
N ALA A 276 13.69 3.19 2.43
CA ALA A 276 14.65 4.06 1.76
C ALA A 276 16.11 3.65 2.04
N ALA A 277 16.40 3.18 3.25
CA ALA A 277 17.75 2.69 3.59
C ALA A 277 18.15 1.46 2.76
N PHE A 278 17.23 0.54 2.48
CA PHE A 278 17.49 -0.60 1.59
C PHE A 278 17.62 -0.18 0.13
N ILE A 279 16.82 0.75 -0.34
CA ILE A 279 16.96 1.30 -1.69
C ILE A 279 18.33 1.99 -1.84
N ALA A 280 18.73 2.79 -0.85
CA ALA A 280 20.02 3.48 -0.84
C ALA A 280 21.24 2.54 -0.81
N GLU A 281 21.06 1.30 -0.42
CA GLU A 281 22.12 0.28 -0.50
C GLU A 281 22.27 -0.28 -1.91
N ILE A 282 21.16 -0.39 -2.64
CA ILE A 282 21.16 -0.97 -4.00
C ILE A 282 21.63 0.04 -5.05
N VAL A 283 21.38 1.34 -4.80
CA VAL A 283 21.80 2.44 -5.69
C VAL A 283 23.30 2.66 -5.63
#